data_0cec28c855179324e8931a4a068efe1c
#
_entry.id   0cec28c855179324e8931a4a068efe1c
#
_cell.length_a   1.000
_cell.length_b   1.000
_cell.length_c   1.000
_cell.angle_alpha   90.00
_cell.angle_beta   90.00
_cell.angle_gamma   90.00
#
_symmetry.space_group_name_H-M   'P 1'
#
loop_
_entity.id
_entity.type
_entity.pdbx_description
1 polymer ?
#
loop_
_entity_poly.entity_id
_entity_poly.type
_entity_poly.pdbx_seq_one_letter_code
_entity_poly.pdbx_strand_id
1 'polypeptide(L)'
;MKNKILLFLLLVLTINISACSKPKETISGEVDATEIDIGVKVPGRIAEIFITEGQSVKKGDILGRLEGKELDAKLKTINAALNEAQDQYLLAEKTYNRIKNLYKDGIVPKQQYDEVEYKYNASLQKINATQGQKNEIMAYYDELTIVAPIDGEVTQIISNPGELVATGYPIITLLNPNDMWVVFNIREDLLNNLQKGKEIKVYIPAIKETLNMKISYVAAMASFASWKPTNQQNNYDLKTFEVRAKPNEKVENLRPGMTAVLKD
;
A
#
# COMPACT_ATOMS: atom_id res chain seq x y z
N MET A 1 80.68 18.76 -9.91
CA MET A 1 79.39 19.38 -10.17
C MET A 1 78.41 18.37 -10.84
N LYS A 2 78.87 17.61 -11.83
CA LYS A 2 78.01 16.62 -12.57
C LYS A 2 77.34 15.57 -11.69
N ASN A 3 78.02 15.00 -10.66
CA ASN A 3 77.48 13.99 -9.78
C ASN A 3 76.37 14.51 -8.81
N LYS A 4 76.43 15.79 -8.42
CA LYS A 4 75.38 16.38 -7.57
C LYS A 4 74.09 16.66 -8.37
N ILE A 5 74.21 17.00 -9.63
CA ILE A 5 73.04 17.21 -10.54
C ILE A 5 72.38 15.87 -10.85
N LEU A 6 73.17 14.84 -11.09
CA LEU A 6 72.62 13.49 -11.33
C LEU A 6 71.84 12.91 -10.12
N LEU A 7 72.39 13.17 -8.88
CA LEU A 7 71.71 12.76 -7.64
C LEU A 7 70.43 13.54 -7.39
N PHE A 8 70.40 14.83 -7.75
CA PHE A 8 69.19 15.65 -7.63
C PHE A 8 68.11 15.25 -8.66
N LEU A 9 68.52 14.88 -9.88
CA LEU A 9 67.61 14.38 -10.91
C LEU A 9 67.02 13.01 -10.55
N LEU A 10 67.82 12.14 -9.91
CA LEU A 10 67.36 10.84 -9.39
C LEU A 10 66.39 11.01 -8.23
N LEU A 11 66.58 12.00 -7.34
CA LEU A 11 65.70 12.30 -6.22
C LEU A 11 64.36 12.89 -6.68
N VAL A 12 64.35 13.73 -7.71
CA VAL A 12 63.14 14.28 -8.30
C VAL A 12 62.31 13.19 -9.05
N LEU A 13 62.99 12.19 -9.63
CA LEU A 13 62.32 11.09 -10.33
C LEU A 13 61.62 10.13 -9.36
N THR A 14 62.10 9.96 -8.12
CA THR A 14 61.50 9.09 -7.12
C THR A 14 60.25 9.68 -6.47
N ILE A 15 60.04 11.00 -6.49
CA ILE A 15 58.89 11.68 -5.87
C ILE A 15 57.63 11.55 -6.76
N ASN A 16 57.75 11.24 -8.04
CA ASN A 16 56.60 11.15 -8.96
C ASN A 16 55.92 9.79 -9.02
N ILE A 17 56.35 8.74 -8.27
CA ILE A 17 55.81 7.39 -8.35
C ILE A 17 54.68 7.15 -7.32
N SER A 18 54.40 8.10 -6.41
CA SER A 18 53.49 7.85 -5.26
C SER A 18 52.03 8.35 -5.43
N ALA A 19 51.58 8.73 -6.63
CA ALA A 19 50.29 9.40 -6.78
C ALA A 19 49.33 8.77 -7.79
N CYS A 20 49.29 7.43 -7.87
CA CYS A 20 48.24 6.75 -8.63
C CYS A 20 47.58 5.64 -7.78
N SER A 21 46.96 6.03 -6.66
CA SER A 21 45.92 5.15 -6.06
C SER A 21 44.67 5.31 -6.93
N LYS A 22 44.27 4.25 -7.62
CA LYS A 22 42.96 4.22 -8.29
C LYS A 22 41.91 4.60 -7.24
N PRO A 23 41.02 5.58 -7.51
CA PRO A 23 39.94 5.88 -6.58
C PRO A 23 39.16 4.62 -6.33
N LYS A 24 39.02 4.25 -5.06
CA LYS A 24 38.19 3.09 -4.65
C LYS A 24 36.79 3.33 -5.17
N GLU A 25 36.29 2.41 -5.99
CA GLU A 25 34.98 2.54 -6.62
C GLU A 25 33.91 2.59 -5.49
N THR A 26 33.27 3.74 -5.36
CA THR A 26 32.27 3.97 -4.32
C THR A 26 30.93 3.44 -4.82
N ILE A 27 30.41 2.40 -4.16
CA ILE A 27 29.08 1.86 -4.47
C ILE A 27 28.06 2.79 -3.86
N SER A 28 27.27 3.43 -4.72
CA SER A 28 26.15 4.27 -4.32
C SER A 28 24.82 3.58 -4.61
N GLY A 29 23.85 3.86 -3.76
CA GLY A 29 22.47 3.41 -3.86
C GLY A 29 21.51 4.53 -3.48
N GLU A 30 20.26 4.19 -3.38
CA GLU A 30 19.19 5.12 -3.07
C GLU A 30 18.27 4.51 -1.99
N VAL A 31 17.78 5.34 -1.09
CA VAL A 31 16.74 4.95 -0.13
C VAL A 31 15.43 4.83 -0.86
N ASP A 32 14.71 3.76 -0.60
CA ASP A 32 13.38 3.46 -1.12
C ASP A 32 12.45 3.03 0.01
N ALA A 33 11.15 3.00 -0.21
CA ALA A 33 10.16 2.61 0.78
C ALA A 33 8.96 1.94 0.13
N THR A 34 8.15 1.25 0.95
CA THR A 34 6.86 0.73 0.49
C THR A 34 5.88 1.88 0.31
N GLU A 35 5.39 2.02 -0.91
CA GLU A 35 4.28 2.89 -1.25
C GLU A 35 3.01 2.05 -1.44
N ILE A 36 1.87 2.58 -1.00
CA ILE A 36 0.56 1.95 -1.13
C ILE A 36 -0.39 2.93 -1.80
N ASP A 37 -0.90 2.52 -2.95
CA ASP A 37 -1.94 3.24 -3.65
C ASP A 37 -3.31 2.89 -3.07
N ILE A 38 -4.00 3.91 -2.58
CA ILE A 38 -5.36 3.80 -2.06
C ILE A 38 -6.33 4.11 -3.19
N GLY A 39 -7.10 3.11 -3.58
CA GLY A 39 -8.17 3.22 -4.55
C GLY A 39 -9.55 3.07 -3.88
N VAL A 40 -10.60 3.31 -4.66
CA VAL A 40 -12.00 3.10 -4.25
C VAL A 40 -12.50 1.72 -4.62
N LYS A 41 -13.35 1.12 -3.79
CA LYS A 41 -14.04 -0.14 -4.09
C LYS A 41 -15.33 0.07 -4.88
N VAL A 42 -15.96 1.23 -4.72
CA VAL A 42 -17.17 1.60 -5.45
C VAL A 42 -16.88 2.81 -6.32
N PRO A 43 -17.37 2.85 -7.58
CA PRO A 43 -17.19 4.01 -8.43
C PRO A 43 -18.04 5.17 -7.91
N GLY A 44 -17.54 6.40 -8.04
CA GLY A 44 -18.26 7.57 -7.58
C GLY A 44 -17.51 8.87 -7.84
N ARG A 45 -18.16 9.98 -7.53
CA ARG A 45 -17.52 11.30 -7.56
C ARG A 45 -16.88 11.57 -6.19
N ILE A 46 -15.65 12.07 -6.19
CA ILE A 46 -15.00 12.54 -4.96
C ILE A 46 -15.73 13.77 -4.45
N ALA A 47 -16.33 13.65 -3.26
CA ALA A 47 -17.00 14.77 -2.60
C ALA A 47 -15.98 15.70 -1.96
N GLU A 48 -15.04 15.13 -1.20
CA GLU A 48 -14.07 15.89 -0.41
C GLU A 48 -12.84 15.04 -0.08
N ILE A 49 -11.67 15.69 0.00
CA ILE A 49 -10.41 15.13 0.51
C ILE A 49 -10.04 15.94 1.74
N PHE A 50 -9.77 15.26 2.87
CA PHE A 50 -9.55 15.88 4.19
C PHE A 50 -8.09 16.04 4.55
N ILE A 51 -7.18 15.57 3.71
CA ILE A 51 -5.75 15.52 3.95
C ILE A 51 -4.99 16.37 2.93
N THR A 52 -3.72 16.60 3.23
CA THR A 52 -2.76 17.28 2.35
C THR A 52 -1.53 16.41 2.11
N GLU A 53 -0.83 16.63 1.00
CA GLU A 53 0.46 15.99 0.74
C GLU A 53 1.48 16.36 1.84
N GLY A 54 2.30 15.40 2.26
CA GLY A 54 3.22 15.51 3.39
C GLY A 54 2.59 15.30 4.76
N GLN A 55 1.27 15.11 4.86
CA GLN A 55 0.58 14.85 6.12
C GLN A 55 0.80 13.40 6.59
N SER A 56 1.15 13.23 7.89
CA SER A 56 1.17 11.91 8.51
C SER A 56 -0.24 11.50 8.93
N VAL A 57 -0.61 10.25 8.62
CA VAL A 57 -1.91 9.65 8.94
C VAL A 57 -1.72 8.30 9.65
N LYS A 58 -2.70 7.92 10.45
CA LYS A 58 -2.76 6.62 11.13
C LYS A 58 -3.73 5.70 10.42
N LYS A 59 -3.51 4.40 10.57
CA LYS A 59 -4.46 3.39 10.11
C LYS A 59 -5.86 3.67 10.65
N GLY A 60 -6.84 3.75 9.74
CA GLY A 60 -8.24 4.05 10.05
C GLY A 60 -8.60 5.53 9.98
N ASP A 61 -7.64 6.44 9.82
CA ASP A 61 -7.94 7.86 9.61
C ASP A 61 -8.71 8.05 8.31
N ILE A 62 -9.70 8.96 8.34
CA ILE A 62 -10.50 9.29 7.17
C ILE A 62 -9.70 10.24 6.27
N LEU A 63 -9.46 9.81 5.04
CA LEU A 63 -8.69 10.56 4.05
C LEU A 63 -9.57 11.40 3.13
N GLY A 64 -10.79 10.93 2.87
CA GLY A 64 -11.73 11.57 1.98
C GLY A 64 -13.06 10.86 1.93
N ARG A 65 -13.97 11.33 1.08
CA ARG A 65 -15.31 10.78 0.91
C ARG A 65 -15.80 10.92 -0.51
N LEU A 66 -16.53 9.90 -0.99
CA LEU A 66 -17.28 9.94 -2.24
C LEU A 66 -18.70 10.51 -2.02
N GLU A 67 -19.33 11.00 -3.08
CA GLU A 67 -20.75 11.37 -3.08
C GLU A 67 -21.62 10.12 -2.94
N GLY A 68 -22.61 10.17 -2.02
CA GLY A 68 -23.49 9.03 -1.72
C GLY A 68 -24.92 9.20 -2.23
N LYS A 69 -25.25 10.22 -3.05
CA LYS A 69 -26.63 10.57 -3.44
C LYS A 69 -27.43 9.39 -4.01
N GLU A 70 -26.78 8.56 -4.83
CA GLU A 70 -27.45 7.39 -5.42
C GLU A 70 -27.74 6.31 -4.38
N LEU A 71 -26.81 6.09 -3.44
CA LEU A 71 -27.00 5.15 -2.34
C LEU A 71 -28.03 5.66 -1.34
N ASP A 72 -28.09 6.97 -1.08
CA ASP A 72 -29.15 7.60 -0.28
C ASP A 72 -30.55 7.30 -0.84
N ALA A 73 -30.70 7.46 -2.17
CA ALA A 73 -31.96 7.15 -2.84
C ALA A 73 -32.32 5.66 -2.76
N LYS A 74 -31.34 4.77 -2.97
CA LYS A 74 -31.52 3.32 -2.80
C LYS A 74 -31.89 2.95 -1.36
N LEU A 75 -31.21 3.55 -0.38
CA LEU A 75 -31.47 3.32 1.04
C LEU A 75 -32.89 3.75 1.44
N LYS A 76 -33.35 4.88 0.91
CA LYS A 76 -34.73 5.34 1.11
C LYS A 76 -35.74 4.35 0.54
N THR A 77 -35.50 3.83 -0.66
CA THR A 77 -36.38 2.86 -1.32
C THR A 77 -36.44 1.55 -0.55
N ILE A 78 -35.29 0.99 -0.14
CA ILE A 78 -35.27 -0.29 0.59
C ILE A 78 -35.86 -0.16 2.00
N ASN A 79 -35.70 1.00 2.67
CA ASN A 79 -36.38 1.24 3.94
C ASN A 79 -37.90 1.24 3.80
N ALA A 80 -38.45 1.81 2.72
CA ALA A 80 -39.88 1.76 2.43
C ALA A 80 -40.36 0.32 2.18
N ALA A 81 -39.60 -0.47 1.42
CA ALA A 81 -39.89 -1.89 1.17
C ALA A 81 -39.81 -2.73 2.45
N LEU A 82 -38.87 -2.41 3.36
CA LEU A 82 -38.75 -3.09 4.65
C LEU A 82 -39.97 -2.78 5.54
N ASN A 83 -40.43 -1.52 5.59
CA ASN A 83 -41.62 -1.14 6.33
C ASN A 83 -42.87 -1.89 5.79
N GLU A 84 -43.03 -1.94 4.45
CA GLU A 84 -44.12 -2.73 3.83
C GLU A 84 -44.05 -4.20 4.21
N ALA A 85 -42.89 -4.83 4.17
CA ALA A 85 -42.72 -6.22 4.57
C ALA A 85 -43.06 -6.45 6.06
N GLN A 86 -42.74 -5.48 6.93
CA GLN A 86 -43.07 -5.50 8.35
C GLN A 86 -44.61 -5.41 8.57
N ASP A 87 -45.30 -4.52 7.85
CA ASP A 87 -46.75 -4.39 7.93
C ASP A 87 -47.45 -5.65 7.44
N GLN A 88 -46.97 -6.28 6.36
CA GLN A 88 -47.47 -7.55 5.85
C GLN A 88 -47.27 -8.66 6.87
N TYR A 89 -46.12 -8.73 7.52
CA TYR A 89 -45.84 -9.68 8.59
C TYR A 89 -46.81 -9.50 9.78
N LEU A 90 -47.00 -8.29 10.27
CA LEU A 90 -47.92 -7.99 11.36
C LEU A 90 -49.34 -8.39 11.06
N LEU A 91 -49.80 -8.20 9.82
CA LEU A 91 -51.13 -8.68 9.37
C LEU A 91 -51.20 -10.20 9.35
N ALA A 92 -50.19 -10.87 8.79
CA ALA A 92 -50.08 -12.32 8.73
C ALA A 92 -50.04 -12.94 10.14
N GLU A 93 -49.24 -12.36 11.06
CA GLU A 93 -49.11 -12.79 12.45
C GLU A 93 -50.48 -12.72 13.20
N LYS A 94 -51.18 -11.59 13.09
CA LYS A 94 -52.52 -11.41 13.68
C LYS A 94 -53.48 -12.45 13.14
N THR A 95 -53.46 -12.70 11.85
CA THR A 95 -54.33 -13.70 11.19
C THR A 95 -53.99 -15.13 11.63
N TYR A 96 -52.70 -15.45 11.62
CA TYR A 96 -52.20 -16.75 12.09
C TYR A 96 -52.61 -17.01 13.55
N ASN A 97 -52.40 -16.08 14.46
CA ASN A 97 -52.76 -16.24 15.86
C ASN A 97 -54.25 -16.43 16.07
N ARG A 98 -55.10 -15.74 15.31
CA ARG A 98 -56.57 -15.91 15.34
C ARG A 98 -56.97 -17.29 14.84
N ILE A 99 -56.50 -17.72 13.68
CA ILE A 99 -56.85 -19.01 13.07
C ILE A 99 -56.29 -20.18 13.91
N LYS A 100 -55.08 -20.02 14.46
CA LYS A 100 -54.46 -20.99 15.37
C LYS A 100 -55.35 -21.27 16.60
N ASN A 101 -55.97 -20.25 17.19
CA ASN A 101 -56.89 -20.44 18.33
C ASN A 101 -58.16 -21.14 17.88
N LEU A 102 -58.78 -20.72 16.74
CA LEU A 102 -59.98 -21.39 16.20
C LEU A 102 -59.72 -22.85 15.80
N TYR A 103 -58.51 -23.17 15.33
CA TYR A 103 -58.12 -24.55 15.04
C TYR A 103 -57.98 -25.40 16.30
N LYS A 104 -57.44 -24.84 17.37
CA LYS A 104 -57.36 -25.50 18.70
C LYS A 104 -58.75 -25.82 19.26
N ASP A 105 -59.73 -24.92 19.01
CA ASP A 105 -61.08 -25.05 19.44
C ASP A 105 -61.92 -25.95 18.49
N GLY A 106 -61.29 -26.53 17.44
CA GLY A 106 -61.96 -27.43 16.48
C GLY A 106 -62.90 -26.73 15.50
N ILE A 107 -62.83 -25.36 15.37
CA ILE A 107 -63.78 -24.56 14.59
C ILE A 107 -63.40 -24.51 13.11
N VAL A 108 -62.08 -24.55 12.79
CA VAL A 108 -61.56 -24.47 11.42
C VAL A 108 -60.83 -25.76 11.03
N PRO A 109 -60.87 -26.15 9.73
CA PRO A 109 -60.15 -27.33 9.26
C PRO A 109 -58.63 -27.10 9.23
N LYS A 110 -57.88 -28.20 9.31
CA LYS A 110 -56.40 -28.16 9.28
C LYS A 110 -55.82 -27.44 8.06
N GLN A 111 -56.44 -27.63 6.89
CA GLN A 111 -55.99 -26.97 5.65
C GLN A 111 -55.97 -25.44 5.79
N GLN A 112 -56.94 -24.83 6.43
CA GLN A 112 -57.01 -23.40 6.65
C GLN A 112 -55.93 -22.93 7.65
N TYR A 113 -55.61 -23.74 8.66
CA TYR A 113 -54.50 -23.46 9.58
C TYR A 113 -53.18 -23.54 8.84
N ASP A 114 -52.91 -24.61 8.09
CA ASP A 114 -51.65 -24.81 7.34
C ASP A 114 -51.41 -23.65 6.33
N GLU A 115 -52.47 -23.17 5.67
CA GLU A 115 -52.36 -22.03 4.73
C GLU A 115 -51.93 -20.71 5.40
N VAL A 116 -52.52 -20.39 6.57
CA VAL A 116 -52.15 -19.14 7.26
C VAL A 116 -50.80 -19.25 7.94
N GLU A 117 -50.40 -20.43 8.40
CA GLU A 117 -49.05 -20.71 8.92
C GLU A 117 -48.00 -20.51 7.82
N TYR A 118 -48.27 -21.03 6.61
CA TYR A 118 -47.39 -20.79 5.46
C TYR A 118 -47.25 -19.29 5.14
N LYS A 119 -48.36 -18.54 5.10
CA LYS A 119 -48.36 -17.11 4.84
C LYS A 119 -47.59 -16.33 5.92
N TYR A 120 -47.74 -16.69 7.17
CA TYR A 120 -46.99 -16.10 8.28
C TYR A 120 -45.48 -16.35 8.12
N ASN A 121 -45.09 -17.61 7.90
CA ASN A 121 -43.68 -17.94 7.70
C ASN A 121 -43.09 -17.27 6.45
N ALA A 122 -43.85 -17.22 5.36
CA ALA A 122 -43.40 -16.54 4.13
C ALA A 122 -43.18 -15.03 4.33
N SER A 123 -44.06 -14.37 5.11
CA SER A 123 -43.92 -12.95 5.43
C SER A 123 -42.71 -12.68 6.30
N LEU A 124 -42.35 -13.56 7.23
CA LEU A 124 -41.13 -13.48 8.02
C LEU A 124 -39.86 -13.59 7.12
N GLN A 125 -39.88 -14.55 6.18
CA GLN A 125 -38.76 -14.67 5.22
C GLN A 125 -38.64 -13.45 4.31
N LYS A 126 -39.73 -12.78 3.98
CA LYS A 126 -39.74 -11.54 3.21
C LYS A 126 -39.00 -10.42 3.96
N ILE A 127 -39.23 -10.25 5.27
CA ILE A 127 -38.48 -9.29 6.10
C ILE A 127 -36.99 -9.61 6.05
N ASN A 128 -36.61 -10.87 6.28
CA ASN A 128 -35.22 -11.30 6.30
C ASN A 128 -34.52 -11.02 4.96
N ALA A 129 -35.19 -11.31 3.84
CA ALA A 129 -34.69 -11.04 2.50
C ALA A 129 -34.49 -9.54 2.25
N THR A 130 -35.46 -8.70 2.63
CA THR A 130 -35.42 -7.24 2.46
C THR A 130 -34.34 -6.63 3.38
N GLN A 131 -34.18 -7.15 4.61
CA GLN A 131 -33.11 -6.74 5.50
C GLN A 131 -31.74 -7.11 4.92
N GLY A 132 -31.59 -8.26 4.29
CA GLY A 132 -30.38 -8.65 3.57
C GLY A 132 -30.00 -7.64 2.47
N GLN A 133 -30.97 -7.24 1.66
CA GLN A 133 -30.80 -6.20 0.62
C GLN A 133 -30.41 -4.83 1.20
N LYS A 134 -31.00 -4.46 2.36
CA LYS A 134 -30.58 -3.24 3.07
C LYS A 134 -29.13 -3.33 3.54
N ASN A 135 -28.72 -4.45 4.09
CA ASN A 135 -27.35 -4.66 4.57
C ASN A 135 -26.33 -4.57 3.42
N GLU A 136 -26.69 -5.07 2.22
CA GLU A 136 -25.88 -4.92 1.02
C GLU A 136 -25.67 -3.44 0.66
N ILE A 137 -26.74 -2.64 0.65
CA ILE A 137 -26.64 -1.18 0.39
C ILE A 137 -25.78 -0.50 1.47
N MET A 138 -25.94 -0.86 2.74
CA MET A 138 -25.13 -0.32 3.83
C MET A 138 -23.64 -0.64 3.69
N ALA A 139 -23.30 -1.85 3.24
CA ALA A 139 -21.90 -2.21 2.96
C ALA A 139 -21.28 -1.34 1.86
N TYR A 140 -22.04 -1.01 0.81
CA TYR A 140 -21.59 -0.03 -0.19
C TYR A 140 -21.47 1.39 0.37
N TYR A 141 -22.33 1.74 1.32
CA TYR A 141 -22.30 3.06 1.95
C TYR A 141 -21.05 3.25 2.79
N ASP A 142 -20.61 2.22 3.51
CA ASP A 142 -19.38 2.22 4.29
C ASP A 142 -18.15 2.45 3.39
N GLU A 143 -18.17 1.93 2.16
CA GLU A 143 -17.10 2.10 1.17
C GLU A 143 -17.04 3.50 0.52
N LEU A 144 -18.01 4.39 0.78
CA LEU A 144 -17.92 5.79 0.37
C LEU A 144 -16.86 6.57 1.17
N THR A 145 -16.48 6.08 2.34
CA THR A 145 -15.46 6.69 3.19
C THR A 145 -14.10 6.09 2.86
N ILE A 146 -13.18 6.92 2.43
CA ILE A 146 -11.82 6.52 2.09
C ILE A 146 -10.98 6.59 3.37
N VAL A 147 -10.43 5.46 3.81
CA VAL A 147 -9.64 5.36 5.04
C VAL A 147 -8.22 4.89 4.78
N ALA A 148 -7.28 5.30 5.63
CA ALA A 148 -5.90 4.84 5.58
C ALA A 148 -5.80 3.36 5.99
N PRO A 149 -5.23 2.48 5.14
CA PRO A 149 -5.07 1.05 5.46
C PRO A 149 -3.90 0.79 6.43
N ILE A 150 -2.95 1.71 6.51
CA ILE A 150 -1.74 1.65 7.35
C ILE A 150 -1.43 3.03 7.93
N ASP A 151 -0.53 3.07 8.92
CA ASP A 151 0.15 4.30 9.31
C ASP A 151 1.11 4.72 8.19
N GLY A 152 1.09 5.99 7.79
CA GLY A 152 1.90 6.46 6.68
C GLY A 152 1.99 7.97 6.55
N GLU A 153 2.73 8.42 5.55
CA GLU A 153 2.78 9.82 5.10
C GLU A 153 2.16 9.91 3.69
N VAL A 154 1.30 10.88 3.45
CA VAL A 154 0.68 11.12 2.14
C VAL A 154 1.75 11.66 1.19
N THR A 155 2.12 10.88 0.18
CA THR A 155 3.11 11.32 -0.81
C THR A 155 2.46 12.04 -1.97
N GLN A 156 1.27 11.59 -2.39
CA GLN A 156 0.58 12.18 -3.53
C GLN A 156 -0.93 12.05 -3.39
N ILE A 157 -1.64 13.11 -3.81
CA ILE A 157 -3.09 13.12 -4.05
C ILE A 157 -3.28 13.11 -5.57
N ILE A 158 -3.70 11.94 -6.11
CA ILE A 158 -3.79 11.69 -7.55
C ILE A 158 -5.08 12.29 -8.14
N SER A 159 -6.18 12.22 -7.37
CA SER A 159 -7.49 12.69 -7.82
C SER A 159 -8.05 13.79 -6.92
N ASN A 160 -8.77 14.73 -7.51
CA ASN A 160 -9.26 15.95 -6.86
C ASN A 160 -10.77 15.86 -6.56
N PRO A 161 -11.28 16.64 -5.58
CA PRO A 161 -12.71 16.81 -5.36
C PRO A 161 -13.44 17.20 -6.64
N GLY A 162 -14.58 16.55 -6.90
CA GLY A 162 -15.37 16.72 -8.12
C GLY A 162 -15.04 15.74 -9.25
N GLU A 163 -13.91 15.05 -9.21
CA GLU A 163 -13.56 14.03 -10.21
C GLU A 163 -14.35 12.74 -10.02
N LEU A 164 -14.62 12.05 -11.12
CA LEU A 164 -15.27 10.74 -11.15
C LEU A 164 -14.18 9.67 -11.17
N VAL A 165 -14.22 8.76 -10.21
CA VAL A 165 -13.25 7.67 -10.07
C VAL A 165 -13.90 6.30 -10.25
N ALA A 166 -13.17 5.40 -10.90
CA ALA A 166 -13.59 4.02 -11.12
C ALA A 166 -13.03 3.10 -10.01
N THR A 167 -13.65 1.94 -9.83
CA THR A 167 -13.17 0.90 -8.91
C THR A 167 -11.72 0.52 -9.19
N GLY A 168 -10.90 0.52 -8.14
CA GLY A 168 -9.47 0.18 -8.22
C GLY A 168 -8.58 1.31 -8.75
N TYR A 169 -9.14 2.46 -9.13
CA TYR A 169 -8.33 3.61 -9.54
C TYR A 169 -7.67 4.25 -8.30
N PRO A 170 -6.34 4.49 -8.34
CA PRO A 170 -5.63 5.09 -7.22
C PRO A 170 -6.02 6.56 -7.08
N ILE A 171 -6.29 6.99 -5.86
CA ILE A 171 -6.65 8.38 -5.52
C ILE A 171 -5.62 9.04 -4.62
N ILE A 172 -4.98 8.28 -3.76
CA ILE A 172 -3.99 8.76 -2.79
C ILE A 172 -2.88 7.71 -2.69
N THR A 173 -1.63 8.16 -2.67
CA THR A 173 -0.48 7.29 -2.38
C THR A 173 0.02 7.58 -0.98
N LEU A 174 0.18 6.53 -0.17
CA LEU A 174 0.79 6.56 1.16
C LEU A 174 2.15 5.88 1.15
N LEU A 175 3.12 6.55 1.75
CA LEU A 175 4.43 5.99 2.08
C LEU A 175 4.39 5.34 3.46
N ASN A 176 4.94 4.14 3.59
CA ASN A 176 5.14 3.49 4.89
C ASN A 176 6.51 3.86 5.49
N PRO A 177 6.58 4.75 6.50
CA PRO A 177 7.86 5.18 7.08
C PRO A 177 8.55 4.08 7.91
N ASN A 178 7.87 2.98 8.18
CA ASN A 178 8.44 1.85 8.94
C ASN A 178 8.97 0.73 8.04
N ASP A 179 8.81 0.84 6.72
CA ASP A 179 9.28 -0.17 5.75
C ASP A 179 10.13 0.50 4.66
N MET A 180 11.31 0.96 5.08
CA MET A 180 12.31 1.56 4.20
C MET A 180 13.49 0.62 4.01
N TRP A 181 14.14 0.72 2.86
CA TRP A 181 15.37 0.00 2.54
C TRP A 181 16.26 0.85 1.64
N VAL A 182 17.51 0.44 1.48
CA VAL A 182 18.41 1.00 0.48
C VAL A 182 18.53 0.01 -0.67
N VAL A 183 18.42 0.53 -1.89
CA VAL A 183 18.65 -0.22 -3.13
C VAL A 183 20.04 0.10 -3.66
N PHE A 184 20.83 -0.93 -3.86
CA PHE A 184 22.12 -0.85 -4.54
C PHE A 184 22.08 -1.66 -5.83
N ASN A 185 22.61 -1.11 -6.92
CA ASN A 185 22.87 -1.84 -8.15
C ASN A 185 24.35 -2.26 -8.17
N ILE A 186 24.63 -3.52 -7.85
CA ILE A 186 25.97 -4.05 -7.63
C ILE A 186 26.44 -4.79 -8.87
N ARG A 187 27.65 -4.47 -9.35
CA ARG A 187 28.27 -5.24 -10.44
C ARG A 187 28.54 -6.68 -10.03
N GLU A 188 28.43 -7.61 -10.96
CA GLU A 188 28.57 -9.06 -10.72
C GLU A 188 29.90 -9.46 -10.07
N ASP A 189 30.98 -8.77 -10.39
CA ASP A 189 32.32 -9.02 -9.81
C ASP A 189 32.44 -8.66 -8.32
N LEU A 190 31.56 -7.77 -7.82
CA LEU A 190 31.50 -7.31 -6.43
C LEU A 190 30.44 -8.05 -5.60
N LEU A 191 29.60 -8.86 -6.25
CA LEU A 191 28.43 -9.50 -5.62
C LEU A 191 28.82 -10.60 -4.61
N ASN A 192 29.97 -11.28 -4.80
CA ASN A 192 30.39 -12.44 -4.01
C ASN A 192 30.40 -12.22 -2.49
N ASN A 193 30.58 -10.98 -2.05
CA ASN A 193 30.63 -10.59 -0.65
C ASN A 193 29.29 -10.06 -0.10
N LEU A 194 28.20 -10.03 -0.88
CA LEU A 194 26.92 -9.42 -0.54
C LEU A 194 25.79 -10.45 -0.57
N GLN A 195 25.77 -11.32 0.45
CA GLN A 195 24.75 -12.37 0.58
C GLN A 195 23.60 -11.91 1.48
N LYS A 196 22.40 -12.45 1.22
CA LYS A 196 21.22 -12.22 2.08
C LYS A 196 21.54 -12.57 3.53
N GLY A 197 21.18 -11.66 4.43
CA GLY A 197 21.42 -11.81 5.88
C GLY A 197 22.72 -11.18 6.36
N LYS A 198 23.65 -10.80 5.48
CA LYS A 198 24.90 -10.14 5.85
C LYS A 198 24.63 -8.71 6.35
N GLU A 199 25.34 -8.30 7.38
CA GLU A 199 25.36 -6.92 7.87
C GLU A 199 26.35 -6.08 7.07
N ILE A 200 25.95 -4.88 6.73
CA ILE A 200 26.73 -3.88 6.00
C ILE A 200 26.60 -2.51 6.66
N LYS A 201 27.58 -1.66 6.47
CA LYS A 201 27.54 -0.27 6.91
C LYS A 201 27.22 0.63 5.71
N VAL A 202 26.19 1.47 5.86
CA VAL A 202 25.73 2.37 4.82
C VAL A 202 25.76 3.80 5.34
N TYR A 203 26.49 4.66 4.68
CA TYR A 203 26.53 6.09 4.99
C TYR A 203 25.47 6.83 4.20
N ILE A 204 24.64 7.62 4.88
CA ILE A 204 23.62 8.49 4.28
C ILE A 204 24.10 9.95 4.38
N PRO A 205 24.57 10.55 3.28
CA PRO A 205 25.12 11.91 3.30
C PRO A 205 24.14 12.97 3.80
N ALA A 206 22.85 12.82 3.47
CA ALA A 206 21.81 13.79 3.81
C ALA A 206 21.63 13.99 5.33
N ILE A 207 21.72 12.90 6.10
CA ILE A 207 21.63 12.94 7.57
C ILE A 207 22.99 12.84 8.25
N LYS A 208 24.08 12.66 7.48
CA LYS A 208 25.48 12.53 7.95
C LYS A 208 25.69 11.35 8.92
N GLU A 209 24.93 10.30 8.80
CA GLU A 209 24.98 9.11 9.66
C GLU A 209 25.44 7.86 8.91
N THR A 210 26.06 6.95 9.64
CA THR A 210 26.39 5.61 9.15
C THR A 210 25.47 4.61 9.85
N LEU A 211 24.65 3.94 9.06
CA LEU A 211 23.65 2.99 9.53
C LEU A 211 24.15 1.55 9.39
N ASN A 212 23.88 0.72 10.40
CA ASN A 212 24.05 -0.71 10.29
C ASN A 212 22.79 -1.29 9.63
N MET A 213 22.97 -1.90 8.47
CA MET A 213 21.89 -2.44 7.66
C MET A 213 22.12 -3.93 7.40
N LYS A 214 21.03 -4.68 7.26
CA LYS A 214 21.05 -6.09 6.91
C LYS A 214 20.56 -6.30 5.50
N ILE A 215 21.32 -7.04 4.68
CA ILE A 215 20.89 -7.40 3.33
C ILE A 215 19.64 -8.28 3.42
N SER A 216 18.52 -7.74 2.92
CA SER A 216 17.21 -8.41 2.93
C SER A 216 16.94 -9.16 1.64
N TYR A 217 17.48 -8.68 0.51
CA TYR A 217 17.23 -9.23 -0.80
C TYR A 217 18.46 -9.07 -1.70
N VAL A 218 18.71 -10.07 -2.53
CA VAL A 218 19.66 -10.06 -3.64
C VAL A 218 18.92 -10.60 -4.85
N ALA A 219 18.91 -9.86 -5.95
CA ALA A 219 18.21 -10.26 -7.16
C ALA A 219 18.78 -11.57 -7.72
N ALA A 220 17.88 -12.51 -8.06
CA ALA A 220 18.27 -13.77 -8.70
C ALA A 220 18.69 -13.61 -10.18
N MET A 221 18.26 -12.51 -10.80
CA MET A 221 18.57 -12.18 -12.19
C MET A 221 19.19 -10.80 -12.29
N ALA A 222 20.17 -10.65 -13.15
CA ALA A 222 20.78 -9.38 -13.44
C ALA A 222 19.80 -8.47 -14.20
N SER A 223 19.78 -7.19 -13.84
CA SER A 223 19.19 -6.15 -14.66
C SER A 223 20.27 -5.51 -15.53
N PHE A 224 19.89 -5.06 -16.72
CA PHE A 224 20.79 -4.21 -17.49
C PHE A 224 20.82 -2.84 -16.79
N ALA A 225 21.99 -2.45 -16.27
CA ALA A 225 22.20 -1.07 -15.87
C ALA A 225 22.04 -0.20 -17.10
N SER A 226 20.90 0.44 -17.24
CA SER A 226 20.69 1.44 -18.27
C SER A 226 21.66 2.60 -18.03
N TRP A 227 22.48 2.93 -19.05
CA TRP A 227 23.06 4.25 -19.27
C TRP A 227 24.52 4.57 -18.95
N LYS A 228 25.36 3.67 -18.53
CA LYS A 228 26.80 3.92 -18.78
C LYS A 228 27.46 2.63 -19.24
N PRO A 229 27.99 2.58 -20.46
CA PRO A 229 28.90 1.51 -20.83
C PRO A 229 30.07 1.55 -19.86
N THR A 230 30.20 0.50 -19.05
CA THR A 230 31.28 0.34 -18.07
C THR A 230 32.63 0.06 -18.77
N ASN A 231 32.68 0.31 -20.06
CA ASN A 231 33.74 -0.16 -20.91
C ASN A 231 34.85 0.84 -21.07
N GLN A 232 35.97 0.60 -20.38
CA GLN A 232 37.25 1.13 -20.89
C GLN A 232 38.37 0.08 -20.94
N GLN A 233 38.22 -1.12 -20.40
CA GLN A 233 39.37 -2.07 -20.40
C GLN A 233 39.08 -3.57 -20.51
N ASN A 234 37.81 -4.03 -20.52
CA ASN A 234 37.45 -5.45 -20.68
C ASN A 234 36.48 -5.66 -21.82
N ASN A 235 36.61 -6.78 -22.55
CA ASN A 235 35.85 -7.11 -23.78
C ASN A 235 34.37 -7.54 -23.53
N TYR A 236 33.80 -7.33 -22.32
CA TYR A 236 32.42 -7.69 -22.00
C TYR A 236 31.81 -6.67 -21.03
N ASP A 237 30.51 -6.42 -21.17
CA ASP A 237 29.72 -5.58 -20.29
C ASP A 237 29.35 -6.36 -19.02
N LEU A 238 29.79 -5.87 -17.86
CA LEU A 238 29.42 -6.44 -16.57
C LEU A 238 27.97 -6.08 -16.26
N LYS A 239 27.20 -7.07 -15.86
CA LYS A 239 25.80 -6.91 -15.44
C LYS A 239 25.73 -6.45 -13.99
N THR A 240 24.62 -5.81 -13.63
CA THR A 240 24.34 -5.40 -12.26
C THR A 240 23.20 -6.21 -11.66
N PHE A 241 23.29 -6.43 -10.35
CA PHE A 241 22.27 -7.10 -9.56
C PHE A 241 21.74 -6.12 -8.50
N GLU A 242 20.43 -6.11 -8.34
CA GLU A 242 19.80 -5.33 -7.30
C GLU A 242 20.02 -6.01 -5.94
N VAL A 243 20.52 -5.23 -4.99
CA VAL A 243 20.70 -5.65 -3.59
C VAL A 243 19.94 -4.67 -2.70
N ARG A 244 19.03 -5.17 -1.88
CA ARG A 244 18.31 -4.35 -0.90
C ARG A 244 18.81 -4.61 0.50
N ALA A 245 19.03 -3.55 1.26
CA ALA A 245 19.41 -3.61 2.66
C ALA A 245 18.42 -2.82 3.52
N LYS A 246 17.95 -3.42 4.61
CA LYS A 246 17.06 -2.77 5.58
C LYS A 246 17.86 -2.33 6.81
N PRO A 247 17.57 -1.14 7.36
CA PRO A 247 18.18 -0.72 8.62
C PRO A 247 17.75 -1.66 9.74
N ASN A 248 18.66 -1.92 10.70
CA ASN A 248 18.38 -2.76 11.85
C ASN A 248 17.42 -2.11 12.85
N GLU A 249 17.39 -0.78 12.86
CA GLU A 249 16.57 0.04 13.75
C GLU A 249 15.86 1.13 12.93
N LYS A 250 14.77 1.68 13.48
CA LYS A 250 14.07 2.81 12.86
C LYS A 250 14.99 4.03 12.84
N VAL A 251 15.14 4.63 11.67
CA VAL A 251 15.99 5.81 11.45
C VAL A 251 15.10 7.04 11.26
N GLU A 252 15.28 8.04 12.12
CA GLU A 252 14.57 9.30 11.99
C GLU A 252 15.11 10.10 10.79
N ASN A 253 14.24 10.85 10.15
CA ASN A 253 14.57 11.71 9.00
C ASN A 253 15.13 10.98 7.76
N LEU A 254 15.08 9.66 7.71
CA LEU A 254 15.35 8.92 6.50
C LEU A 254 14.18 9.10 5.53
N ARG A 255 14.47 9.44 4.26
CA ARG A 255 13.44 9.64 3.23
C ARG A 255 13.82 8.93 1.94
N PRO A 256 12.85 8.39 1.19
CA PRO A 256 13.08 7.89 -0.16
C PRO A 256 13.74 8.96 -1.05
N GLY A 257 14.55 8.51 -1.99
CA GLY A 257 15.32 9.39 -2.85
C GLY A 257 16.66 9.86 -2.25
N MET A 258 16.92 9.61 -0.95
CA MET A 258 18.22 9.94 -0.37
C MET A 258 19.31 9.02 -0.89
N THR A 259 20.45 9.60 -1.22
CA THR A 259 21.65 8.85 -1.62
C THR A 259 22.20 8.04 -0.45
N ALA A 260 22.58 6.81 -0.72
CA ALA A 260 23.22 5.90 0.22
C ALA A 260 24.60 5.46 -0.33
N VAL A 261 25.60 5.35 0.52
CA VAL A 261 26.95 4.95 0.15
C VAL A 261 27.38 3.75 0.97
N LEU A 262 27.66 2.64 0.29
CA LEU A 262 28.19 1.44 0.94
C LEU A 262 29.58 1.73 1.49
N LYS A 263 29.76 1.49 2.77
CA LYS A 263 31.07 1.53 3.45
C LYS A 263 31.62 0.12 3.60
N ASP A 264 32.93 -0.01 3.48
CA ASP A 264 33.63 -1.29 3.73
C ASP A 264 33.62 -1.67 5.19
#